data_76569add8312eb3600082282ba715462
#
_entry.id   76569add8312eb3600082282ba715462
#
_cell.length_a   1.000
_cell.length_b   1.000
_cell.length_c   1.000
_cell.angle_alpha   90.00
_cell.angle_beta   90.00
_cell.angle_gamma   90.00
#
_symmetry.space_group_name_H-M   'P 1'
#
loop_
_entity.id
_entity.type
_entity.pdbx_description
1 polymer ?
#
loop_
_entity_poly.entity_id
_entity_poly.type
_entity_poly.pdbx_seq_one_letter_code
_entity_poly.pdbx_strand_id
1 'polypeptide(L)'
;IWLRKTIQSYNGLLFKPVCDTIDHWFPAESIDALARIRTVIELIPNKFGKSEEVKDIYDFLIVCFSSIIRRVSYADNESQKTYVSHTHKKEPEAVGPIFDKQLDYFVERISQFSQHSHLGEARIVRASSSEPLAQWLNGENADLAITSPPYIKAIDYIYNQMAELFWIGDLFEMDTQRKQNA
;
A
#
# COMPACT_ATOMS: atom_id res chain seq x y z
N ILE A 1 -9.04 -17.00 7.06
CA ILE A 1 -10.46 -17.20 7.45
C ILE A 1 -10.97 -16.04 8.31
N TRP A 2 -10.26 -15.64 9.41
CA TRP A 2 -10.72 -14.57 10.31
C TRP A 2 -10.89 -13.22 9.57
N LEU A 3 -9.89 -12.79 8.82
CA LEU A 3 -9.88 -11.50 8.09
C LEU A 3 -11.14 -11.32 7.23
N ARG A 4 -11.41 -12.27 6.32
CA ARG A 4 -12.55 -12.21 5.40
C ARG A 4 -13.89 -12.18 6.13
N LYS A 5 -14.05 -13.01 7.18
CA LYS A 5 -15.27 -13.02 8.00
C LYS A 5 -15.48 -11.70 8.72
N THR A 6 -14.40 -11.14 9.29
CA THR A 6 -14.47 -9.88 10.03
C THR A 6 -14.78 -8.71 9.09
N ILE A 7 -14.17 -8.63 7.90
CA ILE A 7 -14.49 -7.61 6.89
C ILE A 7 -16.00 -7.63 6.56
N GLN A 8 -16.58 -8.80 6.36
CA GLN A 8 -18.02 -8.94 6.02
C GLN A 8 -18.96 -8.55 7.16
N SER A 9 -18.58 -8.81 8.41
CA SER A 9 -19.44 -8.62 9.58
C SER A 9 -19.14 -7.36 10.39
N TYR A 10 -18.07 -6.62 10.05
CA TYR A 10 -17.68 -5.44 10.83
C TYR A 10 -18.69 -4.30 10.67
N ASN A 11 -19.17 -3.78 11.80
CA ASN A 11 -20.16 -2.71 11.90
C ASN A 11 -19.73 -1.58 12.85
N GLY A 12 -18.45 -1.54 13.24
CA GLY A 12 -17.89 -0.49 14.08
C GLY A 12 -17.52 0.77 13.30
N LEU A 13 -16.78 1.67 13.95
CA LEU A 13 -16.28 2.89 13.34
C LEU A 13 -15.28 2.54 12.22
N LEU A 14 -15.47 3.12 11.04
CA LEU A 14 -14.62 2.90 9.90
C LEU A 14 -13.47 3.93 9.80
N PHE A 15 -12.36 3.50 9.27
CA PHE A 15 -11.24 4.38 8.88
C PHE A 15 -11.75 5.47 7.93
N LYS A 16 -11.22 6.68 8.11
CA LYS A 16 -11.51 7.81 7.23
C LYS A 16 -10.24 8.22 6.50
N PRO A 17 -10.23 8.17 5.17
CA PRO A 17 -9.08 8.65 4.40
C PRO A 17 -8.88 10.15 4.58
N VAL A 18 -7.63 10.60 4.53
CA VAL A 18 -7.28 12.02 4.66
C VAL A 18 -7.42 12.69 3.29
N CYS A 19 -8.66 12.94 2.88
CA CYS A 19 -8.96 13.62 1.61
C CYS A 19 -10.40 14.16 1.65
N ASP A 20 -10.56 15.47 1.58
CA ASP A 20 -11.89 16.11 1.61
C ASP A 20 -12.70 15.89 0.32
N THR A 21 -12.01 15.56 -0.79
CA THR A 21 -12.61 15.31 -2.10
C THR A 21 -12.51 13.85 -2.51
N ILE A 22 -12.56 12.94 -1.55
CA ILE A 22 -12.40 11.49 -1.80
C ILE A 22 -13.41 10.94 -2.80
N ASP A 23 -14.62 11.48 -2.84
CA ASP A 23 -15.70 11.18 -3.75
C ASP A 23 -15.40 11.52 -5.22
N HIS A 24 -14.48 12.46 -5.47
CA HIS A 24 -13.92 12.70 -6.81
C HIS A 24 -13.10 11.52 -7.32
N TRP A 25 -12.43 10.80 -6.41
CA TRP A 25 -11.49 9.74 -6.74
C TRP A 25 -12.10 8.34 -6.70
N PHE A 26 -13.13 8.13 -5.88
CA PHE A 26 -13.68 6.80 -5.64
C PHE A 26 -15.21 6.81 -5.62
N PRO A 27 -15.86 5.73 -6.11
CA PRO A 27 -17.28 5.49 -5.86
C PRO A 27 -17.58 5.36 -4.35
N ALA A 28 -18.77 5.73 -3.92
CA ALA A 28 -19.17 5.63 -2.52
C ALA A 28 -19.06 4.20 -1.96
N GLU A 29 -19.44 3.20 -2.76
CA GLU A 29 -19.29 1.79 -2.40
C GLU A 29 -17.83 1.35 -2.25
N SER A 30 -16.92 1.91 -3.07
CA SER A 30 -15.49 1.65 -2.92
C SER A 30 -14.93 2.29 -1.67
N ILE A 31 -15.36 3.51 -1.34
CA ILE A 31 -14.94 4.20 -0.11
C ILE A 31 -15.33 3.39 1.12
N ASP A 32 -16.59 2.94 1.24
CA ASP A 32 -17.05 2.13 2.37
C ASP A 32 -16.29 0.80 2.47
N ALA A 33 -16.14 0.10 1.36
CA ALA A 33 -15.46 -1.20 1.34
C ALA A 33 -13.96 -1.09 1.65
N LEU A 34 -13.25 -0.10 1.11
CA LEU A 34 -11.85 0.17 1.42
C LEU A 34 -11.68 0.57 2.89
N ALA A 35 -12.54 1.46 3.41
CA ALA A 35 -12.52 1.88 4.80
C ALA A 35 -12.70 0.69 5.75
N ARG A 36 -13.59 -0.23 5.42
CA ARG A 36 -13.86 -1.45 6.18
C ARG A 36 -12.64 -2.39 6.18
N ILE A 37 -12.04 -2.64 5.02
CA ILE A 37 -10.83 -3.48 4.90
C ILE A 37 -9.69 -2.86 5.72
N ARG A 38 -9.42 -1.56 5.54
CA ARG A 38 -8.35 -0.84 6.24
C ARG A 38 -8.54 -0.91 7.76
N THR A 39 -9.77 -0.68 8.24
CA THR A 39 -10.11 -0.78 9.67
C THR A 39 -9.83 -2.19 10.21
N VAL A 40 -10.26 -3.23 9.50
CA VAL A 40 -10.08 -4.61 9.97
C VAL A 40 -8.61 -5.01 9.99
N ILE A 41 -7.80 -4.52 9.05
CA ILE A 41 -6.33 -4.71 9.08
C ILE A 41 -5.74 -4.07 10.35
N GLU A 42 -6.18 -2.87 10.75
CA GLU A 42 -5.72 -2.20 11.98
C GLU A 42 -6.09 -2.93 13.27
N LEU A 43 -7.09 -3.81 13.25
CA LEU A 43 -7.45 -4.62 14.42
C LEU A 43 -6.48 -5.79 14.66
N ILE A 44 -5.62 -6.14 13.69
CA ILE A 44 -4.74 -7.32 13.77
C ILE A 44 -3.81 -7.27 14.97
N PRO A 45 -3.04 -6.19 15.22
CA PRO A 45 -2.17 -6.12 16.39
C PRO A 45 -2.94 -6.21 17.71
N ASN A 46 -4.15 -5.65 17.77
CA ASN A 46 -4.99 -5.71 18.97
C ASN A 46 -5.57 -7.11 19.19
N LYS A 47 -5.82 -7.86 18.12
CA LYS A 47 -6.42 -9.20 18.18
C LYS A 47 -5.40 -10.30 18.43
N PHE A 48 -4.22 -10.21 17.82
CA PHE A 48 -3.24 -11.29 17.79
C PHE A 48 -1.94 -10.97 18.55
N GLY A 49 -1.81 -9.77 19.11
CA GLY A 49 -0.62 -9.32 19.81
C GLY A 49 0.33 -8.51 18.91
N LYS A 50 1.52 -8.19 19.47
CA LYS A 50 2.52 -7.31 18.84
C LYS A 50 3.86 -8.04 18.59
N SER A 51 3.82 -9.34 18.26
CA SER A 51 5.03 -10.05 17.85
C SER A 51 5.49 -9.62 16.45
N GLU A 52 6.74 -9.90 16.10
CA GLU A 52 7.28 -9.59 14.77
C GLU A 52 6.46 -10.30 13.68
N GLU A 53 6.03 -11.56 13.90
CA GLU A 53 5.21 -12.26 12.91
C GLU A 53 3.85 -11.56 12.68
N VAL A 54 3.24 -11.00 13.74
CA VAL A 54 1.99 -10.25 13.61
C VAL A 54 2.21 -8.95 12.85
N LYS A 55 3.35 -8.30 13.08
CA LYS A 55 3.76 -7.11 12.34
C LYS A 55 3.98 -7.43 10.86
N ASP A 56 4.67 -8.52 10.54
CA ASP A 56 4.90 -8.95 9.16
C ASP A 56 3.58 -9.26 8.43
N ILE A 57 2.63 -9.90 9.13
CA ILE A 57 1.28 -10.13 8.59
C ILE A 57 0.54 -8.80 8.34
N TYR A 58 0.63 -7.86 9.27
CA TYR A 58 0.04 -6.53 9.10
C TYR A 58 0.63 -5.82 7.88
N ASP A 59 1.96 -5.75 7.77
CA ASP A 59 2.67 -5.10 6.67
C ASP A 59 2.32 -5.76 5.32
N PHE A 60 2.29 -7.10 5.28
CA PHE A 60 1.86 -7.85 4.11
C PHE A 60 0.42 -7.48 3.68
N LEU A 61 -0.50 -7.37 4.62
CA LEU A 61 -1.89 -7.02 4.32
C LEU A 61 -2.05 -5.56 3.86
N ILE A 62 -1.23 -4.63 4.39
CA ILE A 62 -1.17 -3.26 3.90
C ILE A 62 -0.68 -3.22 2.44
N VAL A 63 0.33 -4.03 2.07
CA VAL A 63 0.79 -4.14 0.68
C VAL A 63 -0.31 -4.72 -0.21
N CYS A 64 -0.99 -5.80 0.21
CA CYS A 64 -2.14 -6.34 -0.52
C CYS A 64 -3.24 -5.29 -0.72
N PHE A 65 -3.57 -4.54 0.33
CA PHE A 65 -4.56 -3.48 0.31
C PHE A 65 -4.17 -2.35 -0.64
N SER A 66 -2.94 -1.85 -0.54
CA SER A 66 -2.47 -0.75 -1.40
C SER A 66 -2.50 -1.11 -2.89
N SER A 67 -2.22 -2.35 -3.23
CA SER A 67 -2.15 -2.83 -4.63
C SER A 67 -3.48 -2.81 -5.39
N ILE A 68 -4.62 -2.71 -4.67
CA ILE A 68 -5.94 -2.65 -5.30
C ILE A 68 -6.52 -1.25 -5.40
N ILE A 69 -5.98 -0.27 -4.65
CA ILE A 69 -6.60 1.05 -4.47
C ILE A 69 -6.86 1.74 -5.82
N ARG A 70 -5.85 1.79 -6.69
CA ARG A 70 -6.01 2.41 -7.99
C ARG A 70 -7.05 1.68 -8.87
N ARG A 71 -7.14 0.36 -8.79
CA ARG A 71 -8.08 -0.45 -9.58
C ARG A 71 -9.53 -0.16 -9.24
N VAL A 72 -9.83 0.14 -7.97
CA VAL A 72 -11.17 0.41 -7.45
C VAL A 72 -11.50 1.90 -7.38
N SER A 73 -10.62 2.76 -7.93
CA SER A 73 -10.79 4.20 -8.07
C SER A 73 -11.20 4.61 -9.47
N TYR A 74 -11.61 5.85 -9.67
CA TYR A 74 -11.79 6.48 -10.98
C TYR A 74 -10.47 6.87 -11.66
N ALA A 75 -9.33 6.79 -10.94
CA ALA A 75 -8.04 7.14 -11.47
C ALA A 75 -7.63 6.23 -12.64
N ASP A 76 -7.06 6.83 -13.66
CA ASP A 76 -6.57 6.12 -14.84
C ASP A 76 -5.49 5.09 -14.48
N ASN A 77 -5.57 3.87 -15.03
CA ASN A 77 -4.63 2.79 -14.73
C ASN A 77 -3.36 2.81 -15.60
N GLU A 78 -3.40 3.46 -16.74
CA GLU A 78 -2.32 3.40 -17.74
C GLU A 78 -1.35 4.57 -17.59
N SER A 79 -1.82 5.68 -17.04
CA SER A 79 -0.98 6.86 -16.81
C SER A 79 -0.10 6.71 -15.57
N GLN A 80 1.13 7.22 -15.67
CA GLN A 80 1.98 7.38 -14.49
C GLN A 80 1.41 8.41 -13.50
N LYS A 81 0.72 9.45 -14.01
CA LYS A 81 0.09 10.47 -13.17
C LYS A 81 -1.27 9.99 -12.67
N THR A 82 -1.54 10.19 -11.39
CA THR A 82 -2.88 9.95 -10.84
C THR A 82 -3.82 11.06 -11.26
N TYR A 83 -4.79 10.77 -12.11
CA TYR A 83 -5.85 11.70 -12.51
C TYR A 83 -7.12 10.94 -12.87
N VAL A 84 -8.25 11.64 -12.81
CA VAL A 84 -9.54 11.14 -13.27
C VAL A 84 -9.80 11.68 -14.68
N SER A 85 -9.95 10.79 -15.65
CA SER A 85 -10.22 11.18 -17.04
C SER A 85 -11.66 11.69 -17.20
N HIS A 86 -11.82 12.85 -17.82
CA HIS A 86 -13.14 13.38 -18.19
C HIS A 86 -13.68 12.79 -19.49
N THR A 87 -12.80 12.26 -20.35
CA THR A 87 -13.15 11.74 -21.67
C THR A 87 -13.31 10.22 -21.70
N HIS A 88 -12.50 9.52 -20.90
CA HIS A 88 -12.52 8.06 -20.78
C HIS A 88 -12.81 7.69 -19.33
N LYS A 89 -14.11 7.59 -19.02
CA LYS A 89 -14.54 7.23 -17.67
C LYS A 89 -14.22 5.75 -17.43
N LYS A 90 -13.35 5.50 -16.46
CA LYS A 90 -13.07 4.17 -15.98
C LYS A 90 -14.23 3.69 -15.12
N GLU A 91 -14.60 2.42 -15.29
CA GLU A 91 -15.49 1.71 -14.36
C GLU A 91 -14.62 1.01 -13.29
N PRO A 92 -14.70 1.43 -12.03
CA PRO A 92 -13.93 0.81 -10.96
C PRO A 92 -14.35 -0.64 -10.71
N GLU A 93 -13.38 -1.50 -10.40
CA GLU A 93 -13.66 -2.88 -10.02
C GLU A 93 -14.30 -2.95 -8.61
N ALA A 94 -15.06 -4.01 -8.33
CA ALA A 94 -15.63 -4.24 -7.01
C ALA A 94 -14.52 -4.60 -6.00
N VAL A 95 -14.46 -3.85 -4.89
CA VAL A 95 -13.37 -3.93 -3.90
C VAL A 95 -13.21 -5.32 -3.28
N GLY A 96 -14.30 -5.92 -2.80
CA GLY A 96 -14.24 -7.22 -2.11
C GLY A 96 -13.63 -8.33 -2.97
N PRO A 97 -14.20 -8.62 -4.16
CA PRO A 97 -13.67 -9.65 -5.06
C PRO A 97 -12.23 -9.41 -5.47
N ILE A 98 -11.85 -8.14 -5.76
CA ILE A 98 -10.49 -7.84 -6.19
C ILE A 98 -9.48 -7.96 -5.03
N PHE A 99 -9.86 -7.57 -3.81
CA PHE A 99 -9.02 -7.76 -2.63
C PHE A 99 -8.80 -9.24 -2.35
N ASP A 100 -9.83 -10.06 -2.37
CA ASP A 100 -9.74 -11.50 -2.16
C ASP A 100 -8.82 -12.18 -3.19
N LYS A 101 -8.99 -11.83 -4.47
CA LYS A 101 -8.13 -12.33 -5.55
C LYS A 101 -6.67 -11.92 -5.37
N GLN A 102 -6.44 -10.67 -4.98
CA GLN A 102 -5.08 -10.14 -4.79
C GLN A 102 -4.41 -10.78 -3.57
N LEU A 103 -5.16 -10.98 -2.48
CA LEU A 103 -4.68 -11.66 -1.29
C LEU A 103 -4.25 -13.10 -1.59
N ASP A 104 -5.10 -13.87 -2.29
CA ASP A 104 -4.79 -15.25 -2.68
C ASP A 104 -3.56 -15.30 -3.61
N TYR A 105 -3.45 -14.39 -4.57
CA TYR A 105 -2.30 -14.26 -5.45
C TYR A 105 -1.00 -14.00 -4.67
N PHE A 106 -0.98 -13.05 -3.74
CA PHE A 106 0.22 -12.76 -2.98
C PHE A 106 0.61 -13.88 -2.02
N VAL A 107 -0.37 -14.53 -1.38
CA VAL A 107 -0.11 -15.71 -0.53
C VAL A 107 0.54 -16.83 -1.37
N GLU A 108 0.03 -17.08 -2.56
CA GLU A 108 0.63 -18.06 -3.48
C GLU A 108 2.07 -17.68 -3.86
N ARG A 109 2.31 -16.42 -4.22
CA ARG A 109 3.65 -15.95 -4.61
C ARG A 109 4.67 -16.03 -3.48
N ILE A 110 4.29 -15.66 -2.25
CA ILE A 110 5.17 -15.81 -1.08
C ILE A 110 5.44 -17.29 -0.81
N SER A 111 4.42 -18.15 -0.91
CA SER A 111 4.60 -19.60 -0.73
C SER A 111 5.56 -20.18 -1.77
N GLN A 112 5.44 -19.79 -3.04
CA GLN A 112 6.37 -20.20 -4.09
C GLN A 112 7.79 -19.67 -3.82
N PHE A 113 7.93 -18.41 -3.44
CA PHE A 113 9.21 -17.79 -3.14
C PHE A 113 9.92 -18.48 -1.96
N SER A 114 9.18 -18.82 -0.89
CA SER A 114 9.73 -19.50 0.29
C SER A 114 10.24 -20.93 0.04
N GLN A 115 9.89 -21.53 -1.11
CA GLN A 115 10.38 -22.86 -1.50
C GLN A 115 11.79 -22.82 -2.11
N HIS A 116 12.34 -21.66 -2.43
CA HIS A 116 13.71 -21.55 -2.92
C HIS A 116 14.71 -21.81 -1.78
N SER A 117 15.54 -22.87 -1.96
CA SER A 117 16.48 -23.36 -0.94
C SER A 117 17.71 -22.46 -0.70
N HIS A 118 17.92 -21.45 -1.55
CA HIS A 118 19.10 -20.59 -1.54
C HIS A 118 18.73 -19.11 -1.42
N LEU A 119 17.73 -18.78 -0.57
CA LEU A 119 17.44 -17.42 -0.22
C LEU A 119 18.57 -16.88 0.67
N GLY A 120 19.22 -15.83 0.21
CA GLY A 120 20.17 -15.09 1.03
C GLY A 120 19.45 -14.31 2.14
N GLU A 121 20.22 -13.82 3.10
CA GLU A 121 19.71 -12.90 4.10
C GLU A 121 19.46 -11.54 3.46
N ALA A 122 18.30 -10.93 3.71
CA ALA A 122 17.94 -9.60 3.26
C ALA A 122 17.78 -8.66 4.47
N ARG A 123 18.41 -7.50 4.41
CA ARG A 123 18.25 -6.45 5.41
C ARG A 123 17.69 -5.19 4.75
N ILE A 124 16.57 -4.71 5.23
CA ILE A 124 15.95 -3.47 4.77
C ILE A 124 16.26 -2.36 5.77
N VAL A 125 16.81 -1.26 5.29
CA VAL A 125 17.15 -0.09 6.11
C VAL A 125 16.44 1.14 5.55
N ARG A 126 15.67 1.83 6.40
CA ARG A 126 15.09 3.14 6.08
C ARG A 126 16.13 4.21 6.38
N ALA A 127 16.78 4.72 5.35
CA ALA A 127 17.83 5.72 5.46
C ALA A 127 17.84 6.69 4.28
N SER A 128 18.50 7.83 4.41
CA SER A 128 18.76 8.72 3.30
C SER A 128 19.92 8.18 2.48
N SER A 129 19.82 8.22 1.15
CA SER A 129 20.92 7.85 0.25
C SER A 129 22.13 8.81 0.34
N SER A 130 21.98 9.95 1.02
CA SER A 130 23.07 10.87 1.32
C SER A 130 23.88 10.49 2.56
N GLU A 131 23.41 9.50 3.33
CA GLU A 131 24.12 9.00 4.50
C GLU A 131 25.21 8.00 4.08
N PRO A 132 26.35 7.96 4.82
CA PRO A 132 27.42 7.00 4.51
C PRO A 132 26.93 5.56 4.63
N LEU A 133 27.08 4.76 3.58
CA LEU A 133 26.69 3.33 3.59
C LEU A 133 27.42 2.52 4.64
N ALA A 134 28.65 2.91 5.01
CA ALA A 134 29.48 2.21 5.98
C ALA A 134 28.79 1.96 7.33
N GLN A 135 27.92 2.87 7.77
CA GLN A 135 27.14 2.70 9.02
C GLN A 135 26.11 1.55 8.94
N TRP A 136 25.71 1.16 7.74
CA TRP A 136 24.70 0.12 7.52
C TRP A 136 25.32 -1.23 7.17
N LEU A 137 26.60 -1.25 6.78
CA LEU A 137 27.32 -2.46 6.37
C LEU A 137 27.97 -3.20 7.57
N ASN A 138 27.91 -2.64 8.80
CA ASN A 138 28.51 -3.25 10.00
C ASN A 138 29.99 -3.67 9.84
N GLY A 139 30.75 -2.91 9.03
CA GLY A 139 32.15 -3.23 8.70
C GLY A 139 32.36 -4.24 7.58
N GLU A 140 31.29 -4.72 6.96
CA GLU A 140 31.37 -5.56 5.76
C GLU A 140 31.54 -4.72 4.50
N ASN A 141 32.05 -5.31 3.43
CA ASN A 141 32.14 -4.70 2.12
C ASN A 141 31.05 -5.24 1.20
N ALA A 142 30.55 -4.39 0.31
CA ALA A 142 29.63 -4.83 -0.74
C ALA A 142 30.42 -5.18 -2.00
N ASP A 143 30.19 -6.35 -2.58
CA ASP A 143 30.77 -6.77 -3.86
C ASP A 143 30.10 -6.09 -5.05
N LEU A 144 28.80 -5.73 -4.89
CA LEU A 144 28.01 -5.12 -5.94
C LEU A 144 27.03 -4.09 -5.35
N ALA A 145 26.91 -2.94 -5.98
CA ALA A 145 25.87 -1.94 -5.71
C ALA A 145 25.00 -1.75 -6.94
N ILE A 146 23.67 -1.89 -6.75
CA ILE A 146 22.67 -1.62 -7.79
C ILE A 146 21.81 -0.47 -7.30
N THR A 147 21.66 0.59 -8.12
CA THR A 147 20.90 1.78 -7.74
C THR A 147 19.98 2.23 -8.87
N SER A 148 18.82 2.75 -8.50
CA SER A 148 17.88 3.44 -9.39
C SER A 148 17.55 4.79 -8.76
N PRO A 149 18.40 5.82 -8.95
CA PRO A 149 18.18 7.12 -8.35
C PRO A 149 16.91 7.76 -8.91
N PRO A 150 16.18 8.55 -8.09
CA PRO A 150 14.99 9.24 -8.56
C PRO A 150 15.35 10.24 -9.67
N TYR A 151 14.49 10.30 -10.69
CA TYR A 151 14.64 11.29 -11.77
C TYR A 151 14.22 12.67 -11.27
N ILE A 152 15.20 13.53 -10.97
CA ILE A 152 14.98 14.87 -10.45
C ILE A 152 14.11 15.68 -11.44
N LYS A 153 12.97 16.20 -10.94
CA LYS A 153 11.97 16.98 -11.69
C LYS A 153 11.25 16.27 -12.85
N ALA A 154 11.57 15.00 -13.16
CA ALA A 154 10.89 14.26 -14.23
C ALA A 154 9.65 13.52 -13.71
N ILE A 155 9.68 13.03 -12.49
CA ILE A 155 8.61 12.25 -11.90
C ILE A 155 8.23 12.82 -10.53
N ASP A 156 6.97 13.22 -10.37
CA ASP A 156 6.40 13.54 -9.07
C ASP A 156 5.84 12.26 -8.45
N TYR A 157 6.69 11.55 -7.69
CA TYR A 157 6.34 10.27 -7.07
C TYR A 157 5.15 10.36 -6.12
N ILE A 158 4.99 11.46 -5.38
CA ILE A 158 3.86 11.65 -4.46
C ILE A 158 2.57 11.80 -5.25
N TYR A 159 2.58 12.61 -6.31
CA TYR A 159 1.41 12.80 -7.16
C TYR A 159 1.01 11.50 -7.88
N ASN A 160 2.00 10.71 -8.30
CA ASN A 160 1.74 9.45 -9.00
C ASN A 160 1.09 8.39 -8.12
N GLN A 161 1.27 8.47 -6.80
CA GLN A 161 0.71 7.52 -5.82
C GLN A 161 -0.33 8.18 -4.90
N MET A 162 -0.90 9.29 -5.34
CA MET A 162 -1.81 10.07 -4.51
C MET A 162 -3.05 9.28 -4.09
N ALA A 163 -3.61 8.45 -4.97
CA ALA A 163 -4.77 7.63 -4.66
C ALA A 163 -4.48 6.63 -3.52
N GLU A 164 -3.31 6.00 -3.55
CA GLU A 164 -2.83 5.10 -2.51
C GLU A 164 -2.57 5.86 -1.21
N LEU A 165 -1.95 7.04 -1.30
CA LEU A 165 -1.61 7.86 -0.13
C LEU A 165 -2.84 8.37 0.64
N PHE A 166 -3.99 8.51 0.03
CA PHE A 166 -5.22 8.83 0.76
C PHE A 166 -5.59 7.75 1.78
N TRP A 167 -5.20 6.50 1.55
CA TRP A 167 -5.57 5.34 2.35
C TRP A 167 -4.46 4.82 3.26
N ILE A 168 -3.20 5.06 2.91
CA ILE A 168 -2.04 4.53 3.67
C ILE A 168 -1.01 5.61 4.02
N GLY A 169 -1.22 6.87 3.63
CA GLY A 169 -0.26 7.95 3.85
C GLY A 169 -0.01 8.25 5.33
N ASP A 170 -0.99 7.98 6.20
CA ASP A 170 -0.88 8.08 7.65
C ASP A 170 0.21 7.17 8.23
N LEU A 171 0.47 6.02 7.60
CA LEU A 171 1.51 5.08 8.03
C LEU A 171 2.94 5.59 7.78
N PHE A 172 3.09 6.60 6.93
CA PHE A 172 4.38 7.15 6.52
C PHE A 172 4.62 8.57 7.04
N GLU A 173 3.74 9.11 7.90
CA GLU A 173 3.79 10.49 8.38
C GLU A 173 3.85 11.51 7.22
N MET A 174 3.26 11.17 6.09
CA MET A 174 3.28 12.04 4.90
C MET A 174 2.19 13.10 5.00
N ASP A 175 2.60 14.37 4.86
CA ASP A 175 1.66 15.49 4.73
C ASP A 175 0.98 15.46 3.35
N THR A 176 -0.14 14.73 3.28
CA THR A 176 -0.96 14.64 2.06
C THR A 176 -1.75 15.93 1.78
N GLN A 177 -1.88 16.82 2.76
CA GLN A 177 -2.65 18.07 2.64
C GLN A 177 -1.98 19.11 1.75
N ARG A 178 -0.64 19.08 1.60
CA ARG A 178 0.09 20.07 0.79
C ARG A 178 -0.25 20.04 -0.69
N LYS A 179 -0.82 18.97 -1.22
CA LYS A 179 -1.11 18.83 -2.66
C LYS A 179 -2.59 18.95 -3.02
N GLN A 180 -3.48 19.05 -2.05
CA GLN A 180 -4.89 19.30 -2.32
C GLN A 180 -5.15 20.75 -2.77
N ASN A 181 -4.20 21.66 -2.55
CA ASN A 181 -4.29 23.09 -2.83
C ASN A 181 -3.38 23.55 -4.00
N ALA A 182 -2.79 22.65 -4.74
CA ALA A 182 -2.02 22.92 -5.96
C ALA A 182 -2.73 22.37 -7.20
#